data_fef9c4a1c0db539b36702df0be327808
#
_entry.id   fef9c4a1c0db539b36702df0be327808
#
_cell.length_a   1.000
_cell.length_b   1.000
_cell.length_c   1.000
_cell.angle_alpha   90.00
_cell.angle_beta   90.00
_cell.angle_gamma   90.00
#
_symmetry.space_group_name_H-M   'P 1'
#
loop_
_entity.id
_entity.type
_entity.pdbx_description
1 polymer ?
#
loop_
_entity_poly.entity_id
_entity_poly.type
_entity_poly.pdbx_seq_one_letter_code
_entity_poly.pdbx_strand_id
1 'polypeptide(L)'
;MKKLLANGCSHMAGSECVTNVADIFALNLDMETDNISTPGGGNHRILRSTIEYIEENGKPDFVLIGWTTQERFEFSWRGQRANYTLDKHSDDIDLEKFYRYLDLNVCDFSIGKENTILYKFLLQQYLENNKIEYMYCNMFNKIPEGYQSNIWNLINLDKYYLHHTSLIEDAMSEFSTGWSDTKHAIDPDIHRSMASKLIKFYREKYV
;
A
#
# COMPACT_ATOMS: atom_id res chain seq x y z
N MET A 1 -8.95 -16.53 17.24
CA MET A 1 -8.98 -15.10 16.87
C MET A 1 -8.88 -15.04 15.36
N LYS A 2 -9.58 -14.13 14.69
CA LYS A 2 -9.45 -13.95 13.24
C LYS A 2 -8.06 -13.41 12.90
N LYS A 3 -7.51 -13.81 11.77
CA LYS A 3 -6.16 -13.42 11.33
C LYS A 3 -6.25 -12.37 10.23
N LEU A 4 -5.61 -11.20 10.46
CA LEU A 4 -5.42 -10.14 9.48
C LEU A 4 -4.02 -10.24 8.86
N LEU A 5 -3.94 -10.31 7.55
CA LEU A 5 -2.72 -10.01 6.81
C LEU A 5 -2.78 -8.56 6.32
N ALA A 6 -1.85 -7.72 6.75
CA ALA A 6 -1.71 -6.37 6.25
C ALA A 6 -0.45 -6.21 5.40
N ASN A 7 -0.55 -5.51 4.28
CA ASN A 7 0.59 -5.19 3.42
C ASN A 7 0.45 -3.80 2.80
N GLY A 8 1.58 -3.13 2.61
CA GLY A 8 1.62 -1.77 2.09
C GLY A 8 3.01 -1.15 2.16
N CYS A 9 3.04 0.16 2.26
CA CYS A 9 4.26 0.97 2.35
C CYS A 9 4.57 1.42 3.79
N SER A 10 5.41 2.44 3.93
CA SER A 10 5.87 3.00 5.20
C SER A 10 4.74 3.37 6.19
N HIS A 11 3.62 3.90 5.71
CA HIS A 11 2.50 4.27 6.58
C HIS A 11 1.75 3.04 7.14
N MET A 12 1.62 1.98 6.34
CA MET A 12 1.07 0.71 6.84
C MET A 12 2.06 0.02 7.80
N ALA A 13 3.37 0.19 7.57
CA ALA A 13 4.42 -0.35 8.44
C ALA A 13 4.59 0.41 9.75
N GLY A 14 4.11 1.66 9.85
CA GLY A 14 4.34 2.53 11.00
C GLY A 14 5.76 3.12 11.05
N SER A 15 6.35 3.43 9.89
CA SER A 15 7.65 4.10 9.86
C SER A 15 7.58 5.43 10.58
N GLU A 16 8.59 5.70 11.43
CA GLU A 16 8.72 6.92 12.22
C GLU A 16 7.61 7.12 13.28
N CYS A 17 6.75 6.11 13.52
CA CYS A 17 5.71 6.16 14.55
C CYS A 17 5.66 4.83 15.32
N VAL A 18 5.33 4.91 16.61
CA VAL A 18 5.18 3.71 17.48
C VAL A 18 3.90 2.93 17.22
N THR A 19 2.98 3.49 16.44
CA THR A 19 1.74 2.85 16.05
C THR A 19 1.61 2.86 14.53
N ASN A 20 0.83 1.93 13.99
CA ASN A 20 0.55 1.88 12.56
C ASN A 20 -0.94 1.61 12.30
N VAL A 21 -1.36 1.91 11.08
CA VAL A 21 -2.77 1.78 10.65
C VAL A 21 -3.26 0.33 10.78
N ALA A 22 -2.43 -0.65 10.42
CA ALA A 22 -2.81 -2.05 10.41
C ALA A 22 -3.07 -2.60 11.82
N ASP A 23 -2.18 -2.30 12.78
CA ASP A 23 -2.33 -2.77 14.16
C ASP A 23 -3.54 -2.13 14.85
N ILE A 24 -3.76 -0.83 14.62
CA ILE A 24 -4.96 -0.15 15.14
C ILE A 24 -6.23 -0.74 14.53
N PHE A 25 -6.24 -1.02 13.23
CA PHE A 25 -7.37 -1.65 12.55
C PHE A 25 -7.68 -3.02 13.15
N ALA A 26 -6.66 -3.87 13.30
CA ALA A 26 -6.80 -5.21 13.84
C ALA A 26 -7.29 -5.21 15.31
N LEU A 27 -6.68 -4.37 16.14
CA LEU A 27 -7.06 -4.25 17.56
C LEU A 27 -8.54 -3.89 17.73
N ASN A 28 -9.05 -2.98 16.91
CA ASN A 28 -10.44 -2.53 16.96
C ASN A 28 -11.46 -3.56 16.42
N LEU A 29 -10.99 -4.59 15.73
CA LEU A 29 -11.81 -5.64 15.13
C LEU A 29 -11.54 -7.02 15.77
N ASP A 30 -10.79 -7.06 16.87
CA ASP A 30 -10.42 -8.29 17.59
C ASP A 30 -9.75 -9.33 16.67
N MET A 31 -8.75 -8.86 15.88
CA MET A 31 -7.95 -9.67 14.96
C MET A 31 -6.49 -9.72 15.40
N GLU A 32 -5.84 -10.84 15.15
CA GLU A 32 -4.38 -10.96 15.19
C GLU A 32 -3.80 -10.46 13.87
N THR A 33 -2.72 -9.69 13.91
CA THR A 33 -2.13 -9.03 12.72
C THR A 33 -0.78 -9.61 12.35
N ASP A 34 -0.65 -10.04 11.08
CA ASP A 34 0.63 -10.18 10.41
C ASP A 34 0.82 -8.99 9.46
N ASN A 35 1.63 -8.02 9.88
CA ASN A 35 1.92 -6.84 9.06
C ASN A 35 3.25 -7.01 8.31
N ILE A 36 3.17 -7.34 7.02
CA ILE A 36 4.34 -7.52 6.14
C ILE A 36 4.66 -6.28 5.31
N SER A 37 4.12 -5.14 5.68
CA SER A 37 4.39 -3.86 5.02
C SER A 37 5.86 -3.47 5.12
N THR A 38 6.37 -2.77 4.10
CA THR A 38 7.78 -2.37 4.07
C THR A 38 7.93 -0.92 3.62
N PRO A 39 8.71 -0.11 4.35
CA PRO A 39 9.05 1.24 3.92
C PRO A 39 9.66 1.25 2.52
N GLY A 40 9.21 2.18 1.67
CA GLY A 40 9.68 2.28 0.28
C GLY A 40 9.21 1.17 -0.66
N GLY A 41 8.44 0.19 -0.18
CA GLY A 41 7.91 -0.89 -1.03
C GLY A 41 7.01 -0.39 -2.15
N GLY A 42 7.16 -0.94 -3.35
CA GLY A 42 6.33 -0.64 -4.53
C GLY A 42 5.14 -1.59 -4.67
N ASN A 43 4.22 -1.27 -5.58
CA ASN A 43 2.99 -2.05 -5.78
C ASN A 43 3.25 -3.47 -6.29
N HIS A 44 4.29 -3.69 -7.10
CA HIS A 44 4.72 -5.02 -7.50
C HIS A 44 5.15 -5.88 -6.30
N ARG A 45 5.91 -5.29 -5.34
CA ARG A 45 6.29 -5.98 -4.11
C ARG A 45 5.05 -6.35 -3.29
N ILE A 46 4.09 -5.41 -3.14
CA ILE A 46 2.85 -5.66 -2.39
C ILE A 46 2.11 -6.88 -2.96
N LEU A 47 1.89 -6.92 -4.28
CA LEU A 47 1.30 -8.08 -4.94
C LEU A 47 2.07 -9.37 -4.62
N ARG A 48 3.37 -9.39 -4.94
CA ARG A 48 4.21 -10.58 -4.82
C ARG A 48 4.29 -11.09 -3.38
N SER A 49 4.64 -10.22 -2.42
CA SER A 49 4.81 -10.63 -1.04
C SER A 49 3.52 -11.02 -0.34
N THR A 50 2.38 -10.49 -0.76
CA THR A 50 1.07 -10.94 -0.25
C THR A 50 0.79 -12.38 -0.68
N ILE A 51 1.03 -12.71 -1.96
CA ILE A 51 0.84 -14.07 -2.46
C ILE A 51 1.84 -15.04 -1.82
N GLU A 52 3.13 -14.69 -1.81
CA GLU A 52 4.19 -15.50 -1.16
C GLU A 52 3.84 -15.82 0.30
N TYR A 53 3.43 -14.78 1.07
CA TYR A 53 3.04 -14.98 2.46
C TYR A 53 1.88 -15.96 2.63
N ILE A 54 0.83 -15.84 1.82
CA ILE A 54 -0.35 -16.70 1.90
C ILE A 54 -0.01 -18.14 1.53
N GLU A 55 0.82 -18.34 0.51
CA GLU A 55 1.26 -19.70 0.10
C GLU A 55 2.15 -20.37 1.17
N GLU A 56 2.97 -19.59 1.89
CA GLU A 56 3.88 -20.11 2.91
C GLU A 56 3.21 -20.31 4.28
N ASN A 57 2.28 -19.44 4.67
CA ASN A 57 1.72 -19.38 6.02
C ASN A 57 0.24 -19.77 6.10
N GLY A 58 -0.40 -20.01 4.96
CA GLY A 58 -1.83 -20.31 4.87
C GLY A 58 -2.71 -19.07 4.75
N LYS A 59 -4.01 -19.32 4.54
CA LYS A 59 -4.99 -18.27 4.26
C LYS A 59 -5.33 -17.48 5.53
N PRO A 60 -5.20 -16.13 5.51
CA PRO A 60 -5.75 -15.29 6.56
C PRO A 60 -7.28 -15.19 6.43
N ASP A 61 -7.95 -14.77 7.49
CA ASP A 61 -9.39 -14.46 7.45
C ASP A 61 -9.70 -13.17 6.69
N PHE A 62 -8.75 -12.22 6.70
CA PHE A 62 -8.90 -10.94 6.03
C PHE A 62 -7.55 -10.39 5.56
N VAL A 63 -7.56 -9.70 4.40
CA VAL A 63 -6.38 -9.03 3.83
C VAL A 63 -6.64 -7.53 3.69
N LEU A 64 -5.79 -6.71 4.29
CA LEU A 64 -5.81 -5.25 4.17
C LEU A 64 -4.60 -4.78 3.34
N ILE A 65 -4.86 -4.16 2.19
CA ILE A 65 -3.81 -3.66 1.30
C ILE A 65 -3.85 -2.14 1.20
N GLY A 66 -2.73 -1.51 1.57
CA GLY A 66 -2.46 -0.10 1.33
C GLY A 66 -1.58 0.10 0.10
N TRP A 67 -2.19 0.35 -1.07
CA TRP A 67 -1.47 0.61 -2.31
C TRP A 67 -0.68 1.91 -2.24
N THR A 68 0.55 1.87 -2.75
CA THR A 68 1.48 3.00 -2.72
C THR A 68 1.55 3.74 -4.06
N THR A 69 2.53 4.63 -4.21
CA THR A 69 2.75 5.40 -5.44
C THR A 69 3.13 4.47 -6.60
N GLN A 70 2.77 4.89 -7.79
CA GLN A 70 2.96 4.12 -9.03
C GLN A 70 4.41 4.12 -9.52
N GLU A 71 5.23 5.06 -9.02
CA GLU A 71 6.63 5.25 -9.41
C GLU A 71 7.59 4.27 -8.71
N ARG A 72 7.11 3.62 -7.64
CA ARG A 72 7.93 2.69 -6.86
C ARG A 72 7.99 1.32 -7.51
N PHE A 73 9.20 0.79 -7.68
CA PHE A 73 9.41 -0.56 -8.18
C PHE A 73 10.65 -1.23 -7.57
N GLU A 74 10.70 -2.56 -7.65
CA GLU A 74 11.85 -3.36 -7.26
C GLU A 74 12.67 -3.72 -8.50
N PHE A 75 13.98 -3.84 -8.32
CA PHE A 75 14.90 -4.36 -9.32
C PHE A 75 16.03 -5.17 -8.65
N SER A 76 16.79 -5.90 -9.44
CA SER A 76 17.98 -6.61 -8.95
C SER A 76 19.22 -5.74 -9.15
N TRP A 77 19.96 -5.50 -8.07
CA TRP A 77 21.25 -4.83 -8.08
C TRP A 77 22.31 -5.74 -7.49
N ARG A 78 23.29 -6.16 -8.31
CA ARG A 78 24.37 -7.09 -7.89
C ARG A 78 23.84 -8.35 -7.17
N GLY A 79 22.74 -8.92 -7.67
CA GLY A 79 22.12 -10.10 -7.08
C GLY A 79 21.27 -9.88 -5.82
N GLN A 80 21.15 -8.65 -5.35
CA GLN A 80 20.29 -8.26 -4.24
C GLN A 80 19.07 -7.50 -4.73
N ARG A 81 17.94 -7.60 -4.01
CA ARG A 81 16.76 -6.78 -4.29
C ARG A 81 16.99 -5.35 -3.83
N ALA A 82 16.77 -4.41 -4.70
CA ALA A 82 16.77 -2.99 -4.44
C ALA A 82 15.41 -2.39 -4.78
N ASN A 83 15.00 -1.37 -4.02
CA ASN A 83 13.77 -0.62 -4.27
C ASN A 83 14.10 0.74 -4.83
N TYR A 84 13.40 1.13 -5.88
CA TYR A 84 13.42 2.50 -6.37
C TYR A 84 12.21 3.27 -5.81
N THR A 85 12.50 4.49 -5.36
CA THR A 85 11.52 5.55 -5.10
C THR A 85 12.10 6.84 -5.65
N LEU A 86 11.25 7.76 -6.09
CA LEU A 86 11.70 9.07 -6.58
C LEU A 86 12.60 9.75 -5.53
N ASP A 87 13.66 10.41 -5.97
CA ASP A 87 14.67 11.08 -5.14
C ASP A 87 15.37 10.18 -4.12
N LYS A 88 15.40 8.88 -4.34
CA LYS A 88 16.15 7.97 -3.48
C LYS A 88 17.65 8.17 -3.62
N HIS A 89 18.34 8.12 -2.48
CA HIS A 89 19.81 8.20 -2.40
C HIS A 89 20.41 6.86 -1.99
N SER A 90 21.68 6.65 -2.36
CA SER A 90 22.46 5.49 -1.98
C SER A 90 23.92 5.88 -1.71
N ASP A 91 24.53 5.24 -0.70
CA ASP A 91 25.98 5.34 -0.44
C ASP A 91 26.81 4.55 -1.47
N ASP A 92 26.22 3.58 -2.18
CA ASP A 92 26.82 2.93 -3.34
C ASP A 92 26.77 3.91 -4.52
N ILE A 93 27.97 4.39 -4.93
CA ILE A 93 28.13 5.42 -5.97
C ILE A 93 27.52 4.99 -7.32
N ASP A 94 27.61 3.71 -7.68
CA ASP A 94 27.07 3.23 -8.95
C ASP A 94 25.55 3.11 -8.87
N LEU A 95 25.01 2.68 -7.72
CA LEU A 95 23.58 2.63 -7.48
C LEU A 95 22.97 4.05 -7.44
N GLU A 96 23.68 5.02 -6.83
CA GLU A 96 23.28 6.42 -6.84
C GLU A 96 23.20 7.00 -8.26
N LYS A 97 24.22 6.74 -9.10
CA LYS A 97 24.19 7.13 -10.52
C LYS A 97 23.02 6.51 -11.26
N PHE A 98 22.72 5.23 -10.97
CA PHE A 98 21.59 4.54 -11.57
C PHE A 98 20.25 5.16 -11.13
N TYR A 99 20.08 5.50 -9.85
CA TYR A 99 18.89 6.22 -9.38
C TYR A 99 18.72 7.56 -10.08
N ARG A 100 19.79 8.37 -10.22
CA ARG A 100 19.73 9.64 -10.96
C ARG A 100 19.38 9.44 -12.43
N TYR A 101 19.87 8.37 -13.05
CA TYR A 101 19.48 8.04 -14.42
C TYR A 101 17.97 7.70 -14.50
N LEU A 102 17.44 6.94 -13.56
CA LEU A 102 16.00 6.62 -13.49
C LEU A 102 15.16 7.87 -13.30
N ASP A 103 15.53 8.76 -12.36
CA ASP A 103 14.83 10.03 -12.11
C ASP A 103 14.70 10.88 -13.39
N LEU A 104 15.77 10.94 -14.18
CA LEU A 104 15.86 11.82 -15.34
C LEU A 104 15.31 11.22 -16.65
N ASN A 105 15.29 9.91 -16.78
CA ASN A 105 15.10 9.27 -18.10
C ASN A 105 14.03 8.18 -18.16
N VAL A 106 13.62 7.60 -17.04
CA VAL A 106 12.80 6.37 -17.06
C VAL A 106 11.43 6.53 -16.39
N CYS A 107 11.24 7.57 -15.57
CA CYS A 107 9.97 7.78 -14.86
C CYS A 107 8.85 8.23 -15.80
N ASP A 108 8.33 7.31 -16.60
CA ASP A 108 7.03 7.48 -17.25
C ASP A 108 5.91 7.03 -16.31
N PHE A 109 5.25 8.01 -15.70
CA PHE A 109 4.16 7.78 -14.74
C PHE A 109 2.94 7.10 -15.37
N SER A 110 2.77 7.14 -16.69
CA SER A 110 1.63 6.52 -17.38
C SER A 110 1.72 4.99 -17.29
N ILE A 111 2.88 4.43 -17.62
CA ILE A 111 3.16 2.98 -17.55
C ILE A 111 3.06 2.49 -16.10
N GLY A 112 3.60 3.24 -15.14
CA GLY A 112 3.52 2.92 -13.72
C GLY A 112 2.08 2.82 -13.21
N LYS A 113 1.20 3.68 -13.72
CA LYS A 113 -0.23 3.69 -13.40
C LYS A 113 -0.95 2.45 -13.94
N GLU A 114 -0.74 2.11 -15.21
CA GLU A 114 -1.32 0.92 -15.82
C GLU A 114 -0.86 -0.36 -15.13
N ASN A 115 0.44 -0.47 -14.83
CA ASN A 115 1.00 -1.58 -14.08
C ASN A 115 0.39 -1.68 -12.67
N THR A 116 0.21 -0.55 -11.98
CA THR A 116 -0.43 -0.52 -10.66
C THR A 116 -1.86 -1.08 -10.71
N ILE A 117 -2.64 -0.72 -11.72
CA ILE A 117 -4.00 -1.25 -11.91
C ILE A 117 -3.97 -2.74 -12.21
N LEU A 118 -3.04 -3.18 -13.05
CA LEU A 118 -2.84 -4.60 -13.32
C LEU A 118 -2.49 -5.39 -12.03
N TYR A 119 -1.60 -4.87 -11.18
CA TYR A 119 -1.25 -5.53 -9.91
C TYR A 119 -2.45 -5.62 -8.96
N LYS A 120 -3.28 -4.58 -8.89
CA LYS A 120 -4.53 -4.59 -8.12
C LYS A 120 -5.48 -5.67 -8.61
N PHE A 121 -5.67 -5.74 -9.91
CA PHE A 121 -6.54 -6.76 -10.53
C PHE A 121 -5.99 -8.17 -10.30
N LEU A 122 -4.71 -8.42 -10.51
CA LEU A 122 -4.11 -9.74 -10.30
C LEU A 122 -4.23 -10.20 -8.84
N LEU A 123 -3.98 -9.31 -7.88
CA LEU A 123 -4.16 -9.65 -6.47
C LEU A 123 -5.63 -9.89 -6.12
N GLN A 124 -6.55 -9.09 -6.64
CA GLN A 124 -7.99 -9.32 -6.50
C GLN A 124 -8.36 -10.72 -6.98
N GLN A 125 -7.96 -11.10 -8.22
CA GLN A 125 -8.26 -12.42 -8.79
C GLN A 125 -7.68 -13.56 -7.94
N TYR A 126 -6.46 -13.39 -7.41
CA TYR A 126 -5.86 -14.37 -6.52
C TYR A 126 -6.67 -14.53 -5.21
N LEU A 127 -7.03 -13.42 -4.57
CA LEU A 127 -7.78 -13.43 -3.31
C LEU A 127 -9.21 -14.00 -3.48
N GLU A 128 -9.92 -13.58 -4.53
CA GLU A 128 -11.28 -14.05 -4.84
C GLU A 128 -11.29 -15.55 -5.18
N ASN A 129 -10.37 -16.03 -6.01
CA ASN A 129 -10.24 -17.44 -6.33
C ASN A 129 -9.91 -18.31 -5.11
N ASN A 130 -9.21 -17.73 -4.14
CA ASN A 130 -8.90 -18.39 -2.88
C ASN A 130 -9.96 -18.19 -1.80
N LYS A 131 -11.06 -17.45 -2.08
CA LYS A 131 -12.14 -17.12 -1.14
C LYS A 131 -11.63 -16.42 0.11
N ILE A 132 -10.67 -15.50 -0.05
CA ILE A 132 -10.12 -14.67 1.01
C ILE A 132 -10.78 -13.30 0.95
N GLU A 133 -11.36 -12.85 2.06
CA GLU A 133 -11.92 -11.51 2.17
C GLU A 133 -10.79 -10.46 2.21
N TYR A 134 -11.01 -9.33 1.53
CA TYR A 134 -9.99 -8.30 1.42
C TYR A 134 -10.57 -6.90 1.31
N MET A 135 -9.75 -5.91 1.63
CA MET A 135 -10.03 -4.50 1.41
C MET A 135 -8.78 -3.79 0.85
N TYR A 136 -9.00 -2.94 -0.13
CA TYR A 136 -7.99 -2.05 -0.69
C TYR A 136 -8.18 -0.61 -0.23
N CYS A 137 -7.09 0.11 -0.05
CA CYS A 137 -7.07 1.57 0.04
C CYS A 137 -5.86 2.12 -0.73
N ASN A 138 -5.94 3.37 -1.16
CA ASN A 138 -4.79 4.10 -1.67
C ASN A 138 -4.13 4.83 -0.51
N MET A 139 -2.85 4.57 -0.25
CA MET A 139 -2.11 5.33 0.76
C MET A 139 -1.72 6.71 0.24
N PHE A 140 -1.28 6.81 -1.03
CA PHE A 140 -0.81 8.05 -1.65
C PHE A 140 -1.67 8.47 -2.83
N ASN A 141 -1.41 7.92 -4.01
CA ASN A 141 -2.01 8.41 -5.24
C ASN A 141 -3.44 7.89 -5.41
N LYS A 142 -4.38 8.81 -5.48
CA LYS A 142 -5.76 8.52 -5.88
C LYS A 142 -5.83 8.18 -7.37
N ILE A 143 -6.84 7.41 -7.74
CA ILE A 143 -7.19 7.22 -9.14
C ILE A 143 -8.11 8.38 -9.53
N PRO A 144 -7.78 9.16 -10.58
CA PRO A 144 -8.60 10.28 -10.99
C PRO A 144 -10.05 9.86 -11.27
N GLU A 145 -11.00 10.70 -10.90
CA GLU A 145 -12.39 10.53 -11.32
C GLU A 145 -12.47 10.45 -12.86
N GLY A 146 -13.30 9.56 -13.36
CA GLY A 146 -13.45 9.32 -14.79
C GLY A 146 -12.28 8.58 -15.46
N TYR A 147 -11.30 8.07 -14.70
CA TYR A 147 -10.29 7.19 -15.26
C TYR A 147 -10.94 5.93 -15.81
N GLN A 148 -10.71 5.67 -17.08
CA GLN A 148 -11.24 4.52 -17.77
C GLN A 148 -10.10 3.66 -18.35
N SER A 149 -10.14 2.38 -18.06
CA SER A 149 -9.38 1.36 -18.76
C SER A 149 -10.15 0.04 -18.65
N ASN A 150 -9.92 -0.86 -19.61
CA ASN A 150 -10.58 -2.16 -19.59
C ASN A 150 -10.28 -2.94 -18.31
N ILE A 151 -9.05 -2.86 -17.78
CA ILE A 151 -8.65 -3.55 -16.54
C ILE A 151 -9.27 -2.84 -15.32
N TRP A 152 -9.31 -1.50 -15.30
CA TRP A 152 -9.92 -0.77 -14.20
C TRP A 152 -11.37 -1.14 -13.98
N ASN A 153 -12.13 -1.33 -15.06
CA ASN A 153 -13.53 -1.73 -15.00
C ASN A 153 -13.76 -3.14 -14.41
N LEU A 154 -12.69 -3.94 -14.24
CA LEU A 154 -12.72 -5.26 -13.62
C LEU A 154 -12.38 -5.22 -12.13
N ILE A 155 -11.97 -4.06 -11.60
CA ILE A 155 -11.69 -3.89 -10.16
C ILE A 155 -13.01 -3.83 -9.38
N ASN A 156 -13.09 -4.64 -8.33
CA ASN A 156 -14.23 -4.65 -7.42
C ASN A 156 -14.19 -3.44 -6.48
N LEU A 157 -14.89 -2.37 -6.86
CA LEU A 157 -14.90 -1.12 -6.12
C LEU A 157 -15.62 -1.22 -4.77
N ASP A 158 -16.47 -2.24 -4.56
CA ASP A 158 -17.11 -2.49 -3.25
C ASP A 158 -16.11 -2.93 -2.18
N LYS A 159 -14.97 -3.48 -2.59
CA LYS A 159 -13.86 -3.87 -1.72
C LYS A 159 -12.79 -2.77 -1.60
N TYR A 160 -13.03 -1.57 -2.15
CA TYR A 160 -12.05 -0.50 -2.25
C TYR A 160 -12.51 0.72 -1.44
N TYR A 161 -11.80 1.04 -0.36
CA TYR A 161 -12.05 2.25 0.42
C TYR A 161 -11.78 3.49 -0.44
N LEU A 162 -12.82 4.24 -0.77
CA LEU A 162 -12.77 5.50 -1.51
C LEU A 162 -11.66 5.56 -2.57
N HIS A 163 -11.78 4.74 -3.62
CA HIS A 163 -10.75 4.56 -4.66
C HIS A 163 -10.28 5.87 -5.33
N HIS A 164 -11.07 6.93 -5.26
CA HIS A 164 -10.79 8.26 -5.78
C HIS A 164 -10.06 9.17 -4.77
N THR A 165 -9.76 8.69 -3.57
CA THR A 165 -9.12 9.43 -2.49
C THR A 165 -7.83 8.73 -2.05
N SER A 166 -6.86 9.50 -1.58
CA SER A 166 -5.69 9.00 -0.86
C SER A 166 -5.93 9.12 0.65
N LEU A 167 -5.65 8.06 1.39
CA LEU A 167 -5.83 8.04 2.84
C LEU A 167 -4.92 9.07 3.55
N ILE A 168 -3.73 9.32 2.98
CA ILE A 168 -2.79 10.32 3.48
C ILE A 168 -3.29 11.73 3.18
N GLU A 169 -3.76 12.01 1.96
CA GLU A 169 -4.31 13.33 1.62
C GLU A 169 -5.49 13.68 2.53
N ASP A 170 -6.37 12.72 2.79
CA ASP A 170 -7.47 12.87 3.74
C ASP A 170 -6.95 13.21 5.15
N ALA A 171 -5.95 12.48 5.65
CA ALA A 171 -5.38 12.72 6.96
C ALA A 171 -4.64 14.08 7.02
N MET A 172 -3.89 14.45 5.97
CA MET A 172 -3.23 15.76 5.89
C MET A 172 -4.22 16.94 5.88
N SER A 173 -5.42 16.74 5.36
CA SER A 173 -6.48 17.77 5.41
C SER A 173 -7.02 17.97 6.82
N GLU A 174 -6.98 16.96 7.68
CA GLU A 174 -7.44 17.02 9.07
C GLU A 174 -6.35 17.48 10.04
N PHE A 175 -5.07 17.17 9.74
CA PHE A 175 -3.93 17.42 10.62
C PHE A 175 -2.90 18.30 9.94
N SER A 176 -2.75 19.54 10.41
CA SER A 176 -1.75 20.49 9.90
C SER A 176 -0.34 20.24 10.45
N THR A 177 -0.21 19.45 11.51
CA THR A 177 1.04 19.08 12.20
C THR A 177 1.10 17.57 12.41
N GLY A 178 2.22 17.08 12.95
CA GLY A 178 2.38 15.64 13.21
C GLY A 178 2.93 14.84 12.01
N TRP A 179 3.54 15.56 11.05
CA TRP A 179 4.20 15.01 9.87
C TRP A 179 5.70 15.29 9.91
N SER A 180 6.52 14.32 9.53
CA SER A 180 7.96 14.52 9.32
C SER A 180 8.21 15.30 8.03
N ASP A 181 9.46 15.77 7.83
CA ASP A 181 9.90 16.39 6.58
C ASP A 181 9.75 15.45 5.37
N THR A 182 9.81 14.14 5.61
CA THR A 182 9.58 13.09 4.61
C THR A 182 8.10 12.77 4.40
N LYS A 183 7.18 13.55 5.01
CA LYS A 183 5.73 13.39 4.99
C LYS A 183 5.25 12.03 5.57
N HIS A 184 6.01 11.45 6.51
CA HIS A 184 5.51 10.36 7.33
C HIS A 184 4.68 10.89 8.49
N ALA A 185 3.59 10.21 8.80
CA ALA A 185 2.80 10.49 9.99
C ALA A 185 3.60 10.03 11.22
N ILE A 186 4.08 10.99 12.00
CA ILE A 186 4.83 10.75 13.25
C ILE A 186 3.92 10.81 14.47
N ASP A 187 2.75 11.44 14.33
CA ASP A 187 1.75 11.52 15.39
C ASP A 187 0.83 10.28 15.36
N PRO A 188 0.70 9.55 16.48
CA PRO A 188 -0.22 8.42 16.60
C PRO A 188 -1.68 8.75 16.27
N ASP A 189 -2.15 9.98 16.48
CA ASP A 189 -3.52 10.38 16.20
C ASP A 189 -3.84 10.40 14.70
N ILE A 190 -2.84 10.68 13.86
CA ILE A 190 -2.99 10.58 12.40
C ILE A 190 -3.23 9.12 12.00
N HIS A 191 -2.45 8.17 12.56
CA HIS A 191 -2.66 6.74 12.32
C HIS A 191 -4.01 6.26 12.84
N ARG A 192 -4.47 6.78 14.00
CA ARG A 192 -5.80 6.47 14.53
C ARG A 192 -6.91 6.99 13.62
N SER A 193 -6.80 8.21 13.09
CA SER A 193 -7.76 8.76 12.14
C SER A 193 -7.83 7.90 10.87
N MET A 194 -6.68 7.59 10.26
CA MET A 194 -6.62 6.72 9.08
C MET A 194 -7.27 5.35 9.34
N ALA A 195 -6.93 4.71 10.45
CA ALA A 195 -7.48 3.41 10.81
C ALA A 195 -8.99 3.49 11.08
N SER A 196 -9.47 4.54 11.76
CA SER A 196 -10.90 4.74 12.06
C SER A 196 -11.76 4.81 10.79
N LYS A 197 -11.26 5.47 9.75
CA LYS A 197 -11.92 5.54 8.44
C LYS A 197 -12.04 4.15 7.80
N LEU A 198 -10.97 3.36 7.84
CA LEU A 198 -10.98 1.99 7.32
C LEU A 198 -11.87 1.06 8.15
N ILE A 199 -11.88 1.19 9.48
CA ILE A 199 -12.74 0.43 10.38
C ILE A 199 -14.22 0.72 10.10
N LYS A 200 -14.56 2.00 9.90
CA LYS A 200 -15.93 2.39 9.54
C LYS A 200 -16.35 1.71 8.24
N PHE A 201 -15.53 1.80 7.19
CA PHE A 201 -15.81 1.14 5.91
C PHE A 201 -15.91 -0.37 6.05
N TYR A 202 -15.02 -1.00 6.82
CA TYR A 202 -15.10 -2.44 7.11
C TYR A 202 -16.42 -2.83 7.74
N ARG A 203 -16.87 -2.11 8.77
CA ARG A 203 -18.13 -2.40 9.45
C ARG A 203 -19.36 -2.22 8.55
N GLU A 204 -19.32 -1.27 7.63
CA GLU A 204 -20.41 -1.05 6.66
C GLU A 204 -20.49 -2.14 5.57
N LYS A 205 -19.37 -2.78 5.25
CA LYS A 205 -19.27 -3.71 4.10
C LYS A 205 -19.18 -5.19 4.48
N TYR A 206 -18.68 -5.52 5.68
CA TYR A 206 -18.33 -6.90 6.06
C TYR A 206 -19.00 -7.36 7.38
N VAL A 207 -19.70 -6.49 8.09
CA VAL A 207 -20.44 -6.80 9.31
C VAL A 207 -21.90 -6.47 9.14
#